data_776a1f5e8c6a3301be7f18f503227ab5
#
_entry.id   776a1f5e8c6a3301be7f18f503227ab5
#
_cell.length_a   1.000
_cell.length_b   1.000
_cell.length_c   1.000
_cell.angle_alpha   90.00
_cell.angle_beta   90.00
_cell.angle_gamma   90.00
#
_symmetry.space_group_name_H-M   'P 1'
#
loop_
_entity.id
_entity.type
_entity.pdbx_description
1 polymer ?
#
loop_
_entity_poly.entity_id
_entity_poly.type
_entity_poly.pdbx_seq_one_letter_code
_entity_poly.pdbx_strand_id
1 'polypeptide(L)'
;CRRSDLIITVGRDLVETIKKRFKNKNVPKHIMINNWIDEKAVYPLPENDEGVLKFKKKYGLEDKFVIMYSGNIGLYYDLEKLIKVLKQFRKGYTLKGAYEEGPKTADGREVVFAFVGAGSILDKLVMYTKRHHFENIIFIPYQDKKDLIYSLNAGDVHWCVNAKGIKGVSCPSKAYGIMAVGKPMIGVLEEGSEVRILIDEIGCGRCCEPGDYAEVADIIRWYIENAGSGLEKKMGMKGREYLEEHLTEEVSVGKYVEAVKGLG
;
A
#
# COMPACT_ATOMS: atom_id res chain seq x y z
N CYS A 1 -0.81 6.56 -29.12
CA CYS A 1 0.62 6.17 -29.08
C CYS A 1 1.37 6.29 -30.41
N ARG A 2 0.85 5.78 -31.55
CA ARG A 2 1.63 5.80 -32.85
C ARG A 2 1.91 7.20 -33.43
N ARG A 3 1.14 8.21 -33.02
CA ARG A 3 1.24 9.61 -33.46
C ARG A 3 1.68 10.55 -32.35
N SER A 4 2.17 10.01 -31.24
CA SER A 4 2.67 10.82 -30.13
C SER A 4 4.15 11.08 -30.32
N ASP A 5 4.59 12.30 -30.07
CA ASP A 5 5.99 12.71 -30.12
C ASP A 5 6.77 12.11 -28.93
N LEU A 6 6.09 11.96 -27.78
CA LEU A 6 6.63 11.35 -26.59
C LEU A 6 5.54 10.56 -25.84
N ILE A 7 5.92 9.45 -25.26
CA ILE A 7 5.11 8.68 -24.33
C ILE A 7 5.77 8.73 -22.95
N ILE A 8 5.04 9.18 -21.95
CA ILE A 8 5.49 9.16 -20.55
C ILE A 8 4.75 8.05 -19.82
N THR A 9 5.48 7.21 -19.10
CA THR A 9 4.93 6.15 -18.25
C THR A 9 5.37 6.35 -16.81
N VAL A 10 4.62 5.73 -15.89
CA VAL A 10 4.86 5.86 -14.44
C VAL A 10 5.54 4.65 -13.82
N GLY A 11 6.03 3.71 -14.66
CA GLY A 11 6.71 2.51 -14.20
C GLY A 11 7.47 1.80 -15.30
N ARG A 12 8.51 1.07 -14.89
CA ARG A 12 9.38 0.24 -15.78
C ARG A 12 8.57 -0.83 -16.52
N ASP A 13 7.65 -1.47 -15.84
CA ASP A 13 6.76 -2.50 -16.39
C ASP A 13 5.77 -1.96 -17.44
N LEU A 14 5.35 -0.69 -17.31
CA LEU A 14 4.53 -0.02 -18.31
C LEU A 14 5.35 0.31 -19.57
N VAL A 15 6.62 0.68 -19.40
CA VAL A 15 7.57 0.83 -20.54
C VAL A 15 7.65 -0.47 -21.34
N GLU A 16 7.86 -1.59 -20.64
CA GLU A 16 7.93 -2.90 -21.29
C GLU A 16 6.60 -3.27 -21.99
N THR A 17 5.47 -2.91 -21.41
CA THR A 17 4.16 -3.10 -22.05
C THR A 17 4.06 -2.31 -23.35
N ILE A 18 4.55 -1.07 -23.38
CA ILE A 18 4.58 -0.26 -24.62
C ILE A 18 5.48 -0.92 -25.65
N LYS A 19 6.72 -1.27 -25.32
CA LYS A 19 7.65 -1.94 -26.22
C LYS A 19 7.04 -3.20 -26.85
N LYS A 20 6.41 -4.05 -26.04
CA LYS A 20 5.71 -5.26 -26.50
C LYS A 20 4.57 -4.96 -27.47
N ARG A 21 3.76 -3.92 -27.24
CA ARG A 21 2.69 -3.49 -28.15
C ARG A 21 3.19 -3.07 -29.52
N PHE A 22 4.41 -2.56 -29.60
CA PHE A 22 5.10 -2.24 -30.86
C PHE A 22 5.97 -3.39 -31.35
N LYS A 23 5.92 -4.60 -30.78
CA LYS A 23 6.76 -5.75 -31.12
C LYS A 23 8.25 -5.42 -31.08
N ASN A 24 8.66 -4.52 -30.21
CA ASN A 24 10.01 -3.96 -30.07
C ASN A 24 10.54 -3.29 -31.40
N LYS A 25 9.63 -2.88 -32.31
CA LYS A 25 9.98 -2.21 -33.57
C LYS A 25 9.30 -0.85 -33.65
N ASN A 26 10.05 0.17 -34.03
CA ASN A 26 9.53 1.54 -34.19
C ASN A 26 8.75 2.02 -32.94
N VAL A 27 9.26 1.72 -31.77
CA VAL A 27 8.68 2.19 -30.51
C VAL A 27 8.84 3.72 -30.49
N PRO A 28 7.77 4.50 -30.27
CA PRO A 28 7.88 5.94 -30.14
C PRO A 28 8.84 6.33 -29.01
N LYS A 29 9.38 7.55 -29.09
CA LYS A 29 10.18 8.12 -27.99
C LYS A 29 9.42 7.97 -26.69
N HIS A 30 10.04 7.43 -25.68
CA HIS A 30 9.39 7.18 -24.40
C HIS A 30 10.35 7.41 -23.24
N ILE A 31 9.78 7.83 -22.12
CA ILE A 31 10.50 8.05 -20.89
C ILE A 31 9.64 7.57 -19.70
N MET A 32 10.27 7.22 -18.62
CA MET A 32 9.61 6.89 -17.37
C MET A 32 9.78 8.05 -16.39
N ILE A 33 8.66 8.49 -15.81
CA ILE A 33 8.64 9.44 -14.70
C ILE A 33 7.68 8.87 -13.66
N ASN A 34 8.18 8.51 -12.50
CA ASN A 34 7.34 7.98 -11.42
C ASN A 34 6.29 9.01 -11.00
N ASN A 35 5.15 8.49 -10.52
CA ASN A 35 4.19 9.33 -9.82
C ASN A 35 4.81 9.90 -8.54
N TRP A 36 4.16 10.91 -8.00
CA TRP A 36 4.56 11.59 -6.77
C TRP A 36 3.33 11.82 -5.88
N ILE A 37 3.58 12.36 -4.72
CA ILE A 37 2.58 12.88 -3.81
C ILE A 37 3.07 14.25 -3.31
N ASP A 38 2.16 15.10 -2.88
CA ASP A 38 2.49 16.34 -2.17
C ASP A 38 3.07 15.97 -0.79
N GLU A 39 4.40 15.86 -0.74
CA GLU A 39 5.15 15.45 0.44
C GLU A 39 5.15 16.49 1.57
N LYS A 40 4.70 17.72 1.25
CA LYS A 40 4.53 18.81 2.21
C LYS A 40 3.16 18.75 2.87
N ALA A 41 2.16 18.19 2.21
CA ALA A 41 0.84 17.95 2.76
C ALA A 41 0.69 16.59 3.44
N VAL A 42 1.54 15.59 3.07
CA VAL A 42 1.52 14.24 3.63
C VAL A 42 2.93 13.87 4.09
N TYR A 43 3.11 13.75 5.39
CA TYR A 43 4.42 13.49 6.03
C TYR A 43 4.25 12.72 7.34
N PRO A 44 5.35 12.17 7.89
CA PRO A 44 5.30 11.48 9.17
C PRO A 44 4.88 12.42 10.30
N LEU A 45 3.84 12.05 11.03
CA LEU A 45 3.40 12.75 12.24
C LEU A 45 3.89 12.00 13.49
N PRO A 46 4.15 12.70 14.59
CA PRO A 46 4.46 12.05 15.85
C PRO A 46 3.27 11.20 16.34
N GLU A 47 3.56 10.14 17.10
CA GLU A 47 2.55 9.20 17.59
C GLU A 47 1.48 9.87 18.47
N ASN A 48 1.83 10.97 19.14
CA ASN A 48 0.96 11.76 19.98
C ASN A 48 0.31 12.96 19.26
N ASP A 49 0.34 13.01 17.93
CA ASP A 49 -0.34 14.05 17.15
C ASP A 49 -1.85 14.02 17.44
N GLU A 50 -2.45 15.18 17.73
CA GLU A 50 -3.87 15.30 18.10
C GLU A 50 -4.81 14.81 17.01
N GLY A 51 -4.51 15.05 15.74
CA GLY A 51 -5.32 14.62 14.60
C GLY A 51 -5.28 13.10 14.44
N VAL A 52 -4.10 12.48 14.61
CA VAL A 52 -3.92 11.02 14.58
C VAL A 52 -4.65 10.37 15.77
N LEU A 53 -4.49 10.90 16.98
CA LEU A 53 -5.19 10.41 18.17
C LEU A 53 -6.71 10.53 18.02
N LYS A 54 -7.21 11.66 17.52
CA LYS A 54 -8.63 11.85 17.23
C LYS A 54 -9.15 10.85 16.20
N PHE A 55 -8.38 10.59 15.13
CA PHE A 55 -8.74 9.58 14.14
C PHE A 55 -8.78 8.18 14.77
N LYS A 56 -7.73 7.78 15.50
CA LYS A 56 -7.68 6.49 16.19
C LYS A 56 -8.86 6.32 17.15
N LYS A 57 -9.15 7.32 17.97
CA LYS A 57 -10.29 7.32 18.92
C LYS A 57 -11.63 7.16 18.21
N LYS A 58 -11.83 7.92 17.13
CA LYS A 58 -13.09 7.88 16.35
C LYS A 58 -13.40 6.48 15.83
N TYR A 59 -12.37 5.70 15.48
CA TYR A 59 -12.53 4.39 14.84
C TYR A 59 -12.10 3.21 15.73
N GLY A 60 -11.85 3.44 17.03
CA GLY A 60 -11.48 2.38 17.98
C GLY A 60 -10.13 1.73 17.71
N LEU A 61 -9.16 2.52 17.21
CA LEU A 61 -7.80 2.08 16.88
C LEU A 61 -6.77 2.46 17.97
N GLU A 62 -7.23 2.98 19.11
CA GLU A 62 -6.36 3.35 20.24
C GLU A 62 -5.67 2.08 20.76
N ASP A 63 -4.38 2.19 21.05
CA ASP A 63 -3.55 1.10 21.58
C ASP A 63 -3.56 -0.20 20.74
N LYS A 64 -3.95 -0.11 19.45
CA LYS A 64 -3.95 -1.22 18.51
C LYS A 64 -2.74 -1.18 17.59
N PHE A 65 -2.33 -2.34 17.13
CA PHE A 65 -1.44 -2.47 15.96
C PHE A 65 -2.29 -2.55 14.69
N VAL A 66 -2.19 -1.53 13.85
CA VAL A 66 -3.11 -1.34 12.73
C VAL A 66 -2.42 -1.71 11.42
N ILE A 67 -2.87 -2.78 10.79
CA ILE A 67 -2.50 -3.12 9.41
C ILE A 67 -3.59 -2.54 8.49
N MET A 68 -3.25 -1.51 7.71
CA MET A 68 -4.21 -0.67 7.03
C MET A 68 -4.18 -0.83 5.52
N TYR A 69 -5.33 -0.97 4.89
CA TYR A 69 -5.56 -0.70 3.48
C TYR A 69 -6.23 0.66 3.34
N SER A 70 -5.67 1.56 2.54
CA SER A 70 -6.28 2.85 2.23
C SER A 70 -6.39 3.05 0.72
N GLY A 71 -7.61 3.29 0.22
CA GLY A 71 -7.86 3.55 -1.19
C GLY A 71 -9.15 2.96 -1.74
N ASN A 72 -9.22 2.81 -3.07
CA ASN A 72 -10.39 2.25 -3.75
C ASN A 72 -10.56 0.76 -3.41
N ILE A 73 -11.73 0.39 -2.89
CA ILE A 73 -12.11 -0.99 -2.56
C ILE A 73 -12.79 -1.62 -3.80
N GLY A 74 -11.98 -1.87 -4.83
CA GLY A 74 -12.43 -2.33 -6.15
C GLY A 74 -11.87 -3.70 -6.54
N LEU A 75 -12.33 -4.19 -7.71
CA LEU A 75 -12.03 -5.53 -8.22
C LEU A 75 -10.54 -5.79 -8.52
N TYR A 76 -9.77 -4.75 -8.84
CA TYR A 76 -8.37 -4.90 -9.30
C TYR A 76 -7.36 -5.18 -8.17
N TYR A 77 -7.81 -5.30 -6.93
CA TYR A 77 -6.94 -5.44 -5.76
C TYR A 77 -7.03 -6.79 -5.05
N ASP A 78 -7.90 -7.68 -5.53
CA ASP A 78 -8.11 -9.03 -4.98
C ASP A 78 -8.41 -9.08 -3.46
N LEU A 79 -9.01 -8.00 -2.93
CA LEU A 79 -9.29 -7.84 -1.50
C LEU A 79 -10.19 -8.93 -0.92
N GLU A 80 -11.04 -9.54 -1.74
CA GLU A 80 -11.89 -10.65 -1.31
C GLU A 80 -11.06 -11.86 -0.86
N LYS A 81 -9.98 -12.15 -1.58
CA LYS A 81 -9.10 -13.26 -1.21
C LYS A 81 -8.19 -12.87 -0.05
N LEU A 82 -7.74 -11.61 -0.03
CA LEU A 82 -6.96 -11.09 1.08
C LEU A 82 -7.72 -11.20 2.41
N ILE A 83 -8.99 -10.78 2.46
CA ILE A 83 -9.84 -10.93 3.66
C ILE A 83 -9.99 -12.40 4.08
N LYS A 84 -10.03 -13.34 3.12
CA LYS A 84 -10.06 -14.77 3.46
C LYS A 84 -8.79 -15.23 4.17
N VAL A 85 -7.63 -14.69 3.81
CA VAL A 85 -6.36 -14.95 4.53
C VAL A 85 -6.46 -14.49 5.97
N LEU A 86 -7.07 -13.33 6.20
CA LEU A 86 -7.22 -12.76 7.54
C LEU A 86 -8.06 -13.64 8.49
N LYS A 87 -8.81 -14.64 7.97
CA LYS A 87 -9.57 -15.57 8.79
C LYS A 87 -8.70 -16.29 9.82
N GLN A 88 -7.44 -16.59 9.50
CA GLN A 88 -6.52 -17.25 10.42
C GLN A 88 -5.99 -16.33 11.54
N PHE A 89 -6.23 -15.02 11.45
CA PHE A 89 -5.88 -14.02 12.45
C PHE A 89 -7.08 -13.53 13.27
N ARG A 90 -8.21 -14.21 13.21
CA ARG A 90 -9.38 -13.87 14.03
C ARG A 90 -9.33 -14.58 15.38
N LYS A 91 -10.00 -14.02 16.37
CA LYS A 91 -10.24 -14.66 17.66
C LYS A 91 -10.92 -16.03 17.50
N GLY A 92 -10.49 -17.01 18.27
CA GLY A 92 -11.08 -18.36 18.26
C GLY A 92 -10.80 -19.19 17.00
N TYR A 93 -9.83 -18.81 16.16
CA TYR A 93 -9.39 -19.64 15.05
C TYR A 93 -8.43 -20.74 15.53
N THR A 94 -8.83 -22.02 15.44
CA THR A 94 -8.19 -23.15 16.12
C THR A 94 -7.29 -24.04 15.26
N LEU A 95 -7.01 -23.70 14.00
CA LEU A 95 -5.99 -24.38 13.20
C LEU A 95 -4.59 -23.81 13.53
N LYS A 96 -3.53 -24.60 13.37
CA LYS A 96 -2.13 -24.29 13.70
C LYS A 96 -1.80 -22.78 13.71
N GLY A 97 -1.64 -22.19 14.88
CA GLY A 97 -1.46 -20.75 15.07
C GLY A 97 -2.70 -20.01 15.59
N ALA A 98 -3.57 -20.74 16.27
CA ALA A 98 -4.80 -20.23 16.87
C ALA A 98 -4.54 -19.07 17.82
N TYR A 99 -5.30 -18.03 17.61
CA TYR A 99 -5.38 -16.92 18.54
C TYR A 99 -6.68 -17.07 19.34
N GLU A 100 -6.62 -17.72 20.50
CA GLU A 100 -7.81 -17.91 21.35
C GLU A 100 -8.41 -16.57 21.75
N GLU A 101 -7.56 -15.59 22.08
CA GLU A 101 -7.95 -14.22 22.46
C GLU A 101 -7.83 -13.20 21.31
N GLY A 102 -7.51 -13.63 20.07
CA GLY A 102 -7.13 -12.77 18.96
C GLY A 102 -5.62 -12.55 18.87
N PRO A 103 -5.11 -12.09 17.70
CA PRO A 103 -3.68 -11.86 17.51
C PRO A 103 -3.21 -10.65 18.32
N LYS A 104 -2.13 -10.84 19.07
CA LYS A 104 -1.40 -9.77 19.76
C LYS A 104 0.03 -9.69 19.20
N THR A 105 0.53 -8.49 19.12
CA THR A 105 1.92 -8.24 18.75
C THR A 105 2.88 -8.62 19.87
N ALA A 106 4.17 -8.68 19.57
CA ALA A 106 5.21 -8.96 20.56
C ALA A 106 5.22 -7.93 21.71
N ASP A 107 4.82 -6.68 21.44
CA ASP A 107 4.68 -5.61 22.45
C ASP A 107 3.30 -5.60 23.14
N GLY A 108 2.43 -6.58 22.86
CA GLY A 108 1.16 -6.81 23.54
C GLY A 108 -0.06 -6.09 22.96
N ARG A 109 0.08 -5.31 21.89
CA ARG A 109 -1.04 -4.62 21.22
C ARG A 109 -1.94 -5.61 20.47
N GLU A 110 -3.24 -5.41 20.52
CA GLU A 110 -4.18 -6.15 19.69
C GLU A 110 -4.03 -5.76 18.21
N VAL A 111 -4.11 -6.75 17.31
CA VAL A 111 -3.99 -6.52 15.87
C VAL A 111 -5.34 -6.26 15.24
N VAL A 112 -5.44 -5.15 14.51
CA VAL A 112 -6.62 -4.73 13.76
C VAL A 112 -6.26 -4.54 12.30
N PHE A 113 -7.15 -5.02 11.42
CA PHE A 113 -7.08 -4.81 9.98
C PHE A 113 -8.08 -3.73 9.58
N ALA A 114 -7.60 -2.55 9.21
CA ALA A 114 -8.43 -1.42 8.84
C ALA A 114 -8.50 -1.27 7.31
N PHE A 115 -9.71 -1.18 6.77
CA PHE A 115 -9.96 -0.91 5.35
C PHE A 115 -10.60 0.47 5.22
N VAL A 116 -9.81 1.45 4.78
CA VAL A 116 -10.22 2.84 4.62
C VAL A 116 -10.53 3.11 3.15
N GLY A 117 -11.76 3.53 2.86
CA GLY A 117 -12.14 3.89 1.50
C GLY A 117 -13.56 3.50 1.12
N ALA A 118 -13.81 3.54 -0.19
CA ALA A 118 -15.07 3.13 -0.81
C ALA A 118 -14.78 2.37 -2.11
N GLY A 119 -15.75 1.65 -2.62
CA GLY A 119 -15.61 0.97 -3.91
C GLY A 119 -16.63 -0.14 -4.11
N SER A 120 -16.62 -0.71 -5.31
CA SER A 120 -17.68 -1.59 -5.82
C SER A 120 -17.85 -2.91 -5.07
N ILE A 121 -16.83 -3.34 -4.31
CA ILE A 121 -16.90 -4.62 -3.56
C ILE A 121 -17.01 -4.43 -2.05
N LEU A 122 -17.12 -3.18 -1.55
CA LEU A 122 -17.15 -2.91 -0.12
C LEU A 122 -18.25 -3.69 0.62
N ASP A 123 -19.50 -3.61 0.13
CA ASP A 123 -20.63 -4.29 0.76
C ASP A 123 -20.42 -5.81 0.84
N LYS A 124 -19.83 -6.39 -0.22
CA LYS A 124 -19.51 -7.81 -0.26
C LYS A 124 -18.50 -8.20 0.83
N LEU A 125 -17.47 -7.35 1.03
CA LEU A 125 -16.46 -7.56 2.08
C LEU A 125 -17.08 -7.43 3.47
N VAL A 126 -17.90 -6.41 3.68
CA VAL A 126 -18.64 -6.19 4.95
C VAL A 126 -19.56 -7.37 5.28
N MET A 127 -20.30 -7.87 4.29
CA MET A 127 -21.16 -9.04 4.47
C MET A 127 -20.36 -10.30 4.80
N TYR A 128 -19.21 -10.49 4.13
CA TYR A 128 -18.33 -11.63 4.39
C TYR A 128 -17.78 -11.59 5.81
N THR A 129 -17.26 -10.45 6.27
CA THR A 129 -16.68 -10.31 7.62
C THR A 129 -17.74 -10.52 8.71
N LYS A 130 -18.94 -9.97 8.55
CA LYS A 130 -20.07 -10.20 9.46
C LYS A 130 -20.45 -11.68 9.53
N ARG A 131 -20.61 -12.35 8.38
CA ARG A 131 -20.96 -13.79 8.31
C ARG A 131 -19.93 -14.67 9.01
N HIS A 132 -18.67 -14.30 8.95
CA HIS A 132 -17.57 -15.07 9.53
C HIS A 132 -17.11 -14.55 10.91
N HIS A 133 -17.86 -13.64 11.53
CA HIS A 133 -17.62 -13.13 12.88
C HIS A 133 -16.19 -12.60 13.09
N PHE A 134 -15.73 -11.73 12.16
CA PHE A 134 -14.47 -11.00 12.36
C PHE A 134 -14.69 -9.84 13.33
N GLU A 135 -13.99 -9.85 14.45
CA GLU A 135 -14.03 -8.78 15.45
C GLU A 135 -12.91 -7.75 15.23
N ASN A 136 -11.86 -8.14 14.50
CA ASN A 136 -10.66 -7.34 14.28
C ASN A 136 -10.51 -6.79 12.86
N ILE A 137 -11.59 -6.75 12.08
CA ILE A 137 -11.64 -6.06 10.78
C ILE A 137 -12.58 -4.86 10.90
N ILE A 138 -12.07 -3.68 10.53
CA ILE A 138 -12.81 -2.43 10.59
C ILE A 138 -12.86 -1.81 9.20
N PHE A 139 -14.05 -1.39 8.78
CA PHE A 139 -14.26 -0.62 7.56
C PHE A 139 -14.47 0.84 7.91
N ILE A 140 -13.62 1.71 7.38
CA ILE A 140 -13.61 3.14 7.61
C ILE A 140 -13.99 3.84 6.31
N PRO A 141 -14.92 4.79 6.32
CA PRO A 141 -15.32 5.53 5.13
C PRO A 141 -14.13 6.23 4.45
N TYR A 142 -14.31 6.58 3.18
CA TYR A 142 -13.37 7.45 2.46
C TYR A 142 -13.09 8.71 3.26
N GLN A 143 -11.81 9.09 3.31
CA GLN A 143 -11.35 10.29 4.02
C GLN A 143 -11.08 11.42 3.04
N ASP A 144 -11.48 12.63 3.40
CA ASP A 144 -11.17 13.83 2.63
C ASP A 144 -9.66 14.06 2.53
N LYS A 145 -9.22 14.78 1.49
CA LYS A 145 -7.79 15.08 1.27
C LYS A 145 -7.12 15.71 2.50
N LYS A 146 -7.83 16.58 3.23
CA LYS A 146 -7.33 17.25 4.45
C LYS A 146 -7.10 16.29 5.64
N ASP A 147 -7.84 15.15 5.68
CA ASP A 147 -7.79 14.16 6.75
C ASP A 147 -6.90 12.95 6.37
N LEU A 148 -6.42 12.92 5.12
CA LEU A 148 -5.61 11.83 4.59
C LEU A 148 -4.33 11.63 5.40
N ILE A 149 -3.67 12.71 5.80
CA ILE A 149 -2.45 12.66 6.61
C ILE A 149 -2.69 11.93 7.95
N TYR A 150 -3.79 12.19 8.63
CA TYR A 150 -4.12 11.56 9.91
C TYR A 150 -4.46 10.08 9.73
N SER A 151 -5.25 9.76 8.70
CA SER A 151 -5.63 8.37 8.43
C SER A 151 -4.42 7.51 8.05
N LEU A 152 -3.50 8.01 7.22
CA LEU A 152 -2.30 7.26 6.84
C LEU A 152 -1.34 7.09 8.03
N ASN A 153 -1.16 8.13 8.87
CA ASN A 153 -0.33 8.02 10.07
C ASN A 153 -0.91 7.11 11.16
N ALA A 154 -2.23 6.86 11.14
CA ALA A 154 -2.88 5.97 12.09
C ALA A 154 -2.57 4.47 11.87
N GLY A 155 -2.14 4.08 10.66
CA GLY A 155 -1.67 2.72 10.36
C GLY A 155 -0.23 2.50 10.81
N ASP A 156 0.08 1.30 11.32
CA ASP A 156 1.45 0.89 11.64
C ASP A 156 2.12 0.27 10.41
N VAL A 157 1.36 -0.51 9.62
CA VAL A 157 1.78 -1.16 8.37
C VAL A 157 0.70 -0.99 7.32
N HIS A 158 1.05 -0.81 6.06
CA HIS A 158 0.07 -0.59 5.00
C HIS A 158 0.11 -1.63 3.89
N TRP A 159 -1.06 -1.98 3.37
CA TRP A 159 -1.20 -2.81 2.19
C TRP A 159 -0.98 -2.02 0.91
N CYS A 160 -0.12 -2.56 0.03
CA CYS A 160 -0.01 -2.15 -1.36
C CYS A 160 -0.24 -3.37 -2.26
N VAL A 161 -1.44 -3.51 -2.81
CA VAL A 161 -1.88 -4.74 -3.46
C VAL A 161 -2.45 -4.49 -4.84
N ASN A 162 -2.21 -5.43 -5.75
CA ASN A 162 -2.86 -5.56 -7.05
C ASN A 162 -3.24 -7.02 -7.28
N ALA A 163 -4.29 -7.27 -8.06
CA ALA A 163 -4.62 -8.61 -8.53
C ALA A 163 -3.58 -9.09 -9.56
N LYS A 164 -3.46 -10.40 -9.72
CA LYS A 164 -2.63 -11.02 -10.76
C LYS A 164 -3.06 -10.57 -12.17
N GLY A 165 -2.11 -10.25 -13.02
CA GLY A 165 -2.33 -9.76 -14.39
C GLY A 165 -2.45 -8.24 -14.50
N ILE A 166 -2.22 -7.49 -13.42
CA ILE A 166 -2.26 -6.01 -13.42
C ILE A 166 -0.88 -5.40 -13.69
N LYS A 167 0.20 -6.17 -13.59
CA LYS A 167 1.55 -5.73 -13.96
C LYS A 167 1.59 -5.18 -15.39
N GLY A 168 2.20 -4.01 -15.56
CA GLY A 168 2.29 -3.32 -16.85
C GLY A 168 1.00 -2.69 -17.34
N VAL A 169 -0.04 -2.66 -16.50
CA VAL A 169 -1.34 -2.02 -16.77
C VAL A 169 -1.58 -0.88 -15.78
N SER A 170 -1.30 -1.08 -14.51
CA SER A 170 -1.53 -0.10 -13.44
C SER A 170 -0.39 -0.12 -12.43
N CYS A 171 0.06 1.07 -12.06
CA CYS A 171 1.00 1.30 -10.97
C CYS A 171 0.22 1.83 -9.75
N PRO A 172 0.20 1.11 -8.62
CA PRO A 172 -0.61 1.50 -7.46
C PRO A 172 -0.04 2.75 -6.77
N SER A 173 -0.68 3.91 -7.00
CA SER A 173 -0.24 5.21 -6.47
C SER A 173 -0.28 5.31 -4.94
N LYS A 174 -1.01 4.43 -4.25
CA LYS A 174 -1.05 4.40 -2.77
C LYS A 174 0.33 4.20 -2.13
N ALA A 175 1.26 3.57 -2.83
CA ALA A 175 2.62 3.37 -2.34
C ALA A 175 3.32 4.70 -1.99
N TYR A 176 3.11 5.72 -2.79
CA TYR A 176 3.71 7.05 -2.57
C TYR A 176 3.17 7.70 -1.29
N GLY A 177 1.87 7.56 -1.01
CA GLY A 177 1.28 8.04 0.24
C GLY A 177 1.80 7.30 1.47
N ILE A 178 2.03 6.00 1.35
CA ILE A 178 2.60 5.18 2.43
C ILE A 178 4.06 5.57 2.70
N MET A 179 4.87 5.73 1.64
CA MET A 179 6.23 6.25 1.74
C MET A 179 6.25 7.65 2.37
N ALA A 180 5.32 8.52 1.98
CA ALA A 180 5.24 9.88 2.47
C ALA A 180 5.05 9.95 3.99
N VAL A 181 4.28 9.06 4.60
CA VAL A 181 4.10 8.98 6.06
C VAL A 181 5.13 8.09 6.75
N GLY A 182 6.16 7.61 6.05
CA GLY A 182 7.23 6.80 6.63
C GLY A 182 6.75 5.48 7.23
N LYS A 183 5.75 4.83 6.61
CA LYS A 183 5.22 3.54 7.08
C LYS A 183 5.67 2.39 6.18
N PRO A 184 5.90 1.19 6.73
CA PRO A 184 6.28 0.03 5.94
C PRO A 184 5.09 -0.56 5.19
N MET A 185 5.40 -1.32 4.13
CA MET A 185 4.40 -1.91 3.24
C MET A 185 4.37 -3.44 3.29
N ILE A 186 3.17 -3.98 3.16
CA ILE A 186 2.92 -5.35 2.72
C ILE A 186 2.54 -5.28 1.25
N GLY A 187 3.45 -5.66 0.36
CA GLY A 187 3.25 -5.69 -1.08
C GLY A 187 2.70 -7.04 -1.54
N VAL A 188 1.49 -7.06 -2.13
CA VAL A 188 1.00 -8.24 -2.86
C VAL A 188 0.98 -7.83 -4.34
N LEU A 189 2.12 -8.03 -4.99
CA LEU A 189 2.44 -7.42 -6.28
C LEU A 189 3.25 -8.41 -7.12
N GLU A 190 2.96 -8.47 -8.43
CA GLU A 190 3.71 -9.32 -9.36
C GLU A 190 5.17 -8.89 -9.45
N GLU A 191 6.08 -9.88 -9.49
CA GLU A 191 7.51 -9.63 -9.66
C GLU A 191 7.80 -8.78 -10.90
N GLY A 192 8.69 -7.80 -10.74
CA GLY A 192 9.04 -6.85 -11.79
C GLY A 192 7.97 -5.79 -12.09
N SER A 193 6.90 -5.65 -11.28
CA SER A 193 6.07 -4.45 -11.29
C SER A 193 6.78 -3.30 -10.59
N GLU A 194 6.57 -2.06 -11.04
CA GLU A 194 7.32 -0.90 -10.57
C GLU A 194 7.34 -0.76 -9.05
N VAL A 195 6.17 -0.82 -8.41
CA VAL A 195 6.10 -0.62 -6.95
C VAL A 195 6.76 -1.77 -6.18
N ARG A 196 6.67 -3.01 -6.68
CA ARG A 196 7.40 -4.12 -6.05
C ARG A 196 8.91 -3.92 -6.12
N ILE A 197 9.43 -3.51 -7.30
CA ILE A 197 10.84 -3.20 -7.47
C ILE A 197 11.27 -2.11 -6.46
N LEU A 198 10.47 -1.03 -6.33
CA LEU A 198 10.77 0.03 -5.37
C LEU A 198 10.79 -0.48 -3.92
N ILE A 199 9.79 -1.28 -3.51
CA ILE A 199 9.74 -1.83 -2.15
C ILE A 199 10.97 -2.70 -1.87
N ASP A 200 11.34 -3.56 -2.81
CA ASP A 200 12.45 -4.50 -2.66
C ASP A 200 13.82 -3.78 -2.67
N GLU A 201 14.04 -2.83 -3.62
CA GLU A 201 15.28 -2.05 -3.73
C GLU A 201 15.52 -1.14 -2.52
N ILE A 202 14.46 -0.47 -2.02
CA ILE A 202 14.54 0.46 -0.88
C ILE A 202 14.58 -0.31 0.45
N GLY A 203 13.97 -1.48 0.50
CA GLY A 203 13.75 -2.23 1.74
C GLY A 203 12.73 -1.56 2.67
N CYS A 204 11.68 -0.94 2.09
CA CYS A 204 10.63 -0.24 2.82
C CYS A 204 9.38 -1.11 3.07
N GLY A 205 9.48 -2.43 2.86
CA GLY A 205 8.39 -3.37 3.05
C GLY A 205 8.80 -4.81 2.77
N ARG A 206 7.81 -5.68 2.71
CA ARG A 206 7.93 -7.08 2.30
C ARG A 206 6.91 -7.38 1.23
N CYS A 207 7.32 -8.12 0.20
CA CYS A 207 6.47 -8.42 -0.95
C CYS A 207 6.30 -9.92 -1.17
N CYS A 208 5.13 -10.29 -1.71
CA CYS A 208 4.87 -11.62 -2.26
C CYS A 208 4.06 -11.53 -3.57
N GLU A 209 3.93 -12.66 -4.26
CA GLU A 209 3.14 -12.77 -5.47
C GLU A 209 1.63 -12.72 -5.19
N PRO A 210 0.82 -12.07 -6.06
CA PRO A 210 -0.64 -12.21 -6.01
C PRO A 210 -1.06 -13.66 -6.22
N GLY A 211 -1.76 -14.21 -5.22
CA GLY A 211 -2.16 -15.61 -5.20
C GLY A 211 -1.38 -16.48 -4.21
N ASP A 212 -0.21 -16.03 -3.76
CA ASP A 212 0.53 -16.69 -2.67
C ASP A 212 0.01 -16.24 -1.30
N TYR A 213 -1.13 -16.81 -0.91
CA TYR A 213 -1.79 -16.44 0.34
C TYR A 213 -1.11 -17.03 1.58
N ALA A 214 -0.26 -18.04 1.42
CA ALA A 214 0.56 -18.55 2.50
C ALA A 214 1.63 -17.51 2.87
N GLU A 215 2.36 -16.99 1.88
CA GLU A 215 3.37 -15.96 2.08
C GLU A 215 2.76 -14.65 2.61
N VAL A 216 1.54 -14.27 2.13
CA VAL A 216 0.80 -13.13 2.72
C VAL A 216 0.63 -13.31 4.22
N ALA A 217 0.23 -14.50 4.67
CA ALA A 217 0.05 -14.78 6.09
C ALA A 217 1.38 -14.77 6.86
N ASP A 218 2.45 -15.26 6.26
CA ASP A 218 3.79 -15.27 6.88
C ASP A 218 4.34 -13.84 7.02
N ILE A 219 4.12 -12.98 6.03
CA ILE A 219 4.46 -11.56 6.13
C ILE A 219 3.68 -10.87 7.25
N ILE A 220 2.38 -11.13 7.38
CA ILE A 220 1.57 -10.58 8.47
C ILE A 220 2.12 -11.04 9.83
N ARG A 221 2.41 -12.34 10.00
CA ARG A 221 2.98 -12.89 11.24
C ARG A 221 4.30 -12.22 11.57
N TRP A 222 5.15 -12.05 10.56
CA TRP A 222 6.44 -11.38 10.75
C TRP A 222 6.27 -9.96 11.31
N TYR A 223 5.34 -9.15 10.79
CA TYR A 223 5.07 -7.82 11.32
C TYR A 223 4.52 -7.87 12.75
N ILE A 224 3.63 -8.81 13.05
CA ILE A 224 3.08 -9.00 14.40
C ILE A 224 4.19 -9.38 15.40
N GLU A 225 5.08 -10.28 15.02
CA GLU A 225 6.17 -10.77 15.87
C GLU A 225 7.31 -9.75 16.06
N ASN A 226 7.48 -8.82 15.14
CA ASN A 226 8.52 -7.80 15.19
C ASN A 226 7.99 -6.42 15.62
N ALA A 227 6.71 -6.28 15.88
CA ALA A 227 6.13 -5.02 16.32
C ALA A 227 6.75 -4.55 17.65
N GLY A 228 7.03 -3.24 17.73
CA GLY A 228 7.70 -2.65 18.89
C GLY A 228 9.23 -2.81 18.90
N SER A 229 9.80 -3.61 17.98
CA SER A 229 11.28 -3.74 17.84
C SER A 229 11.93 -2.51 17.19
N GLY A 230 11.13 -1.65 16.55
CA GLY A 230 11.61 -0.52 15.77
C GLY A 230 12.01 -0.86 14.32
N LEU A 231 11.97 -2.15 13.95
CA LEU A 231 12.29 -2.58 12.58
C LEU A 231 11.27 -2.04 11.57
N GLU A 232 9.99 -2.10 11.90
CA GLU A 232 8.90 -1.58 11.06
C GLU A 232 9.06 -0.07 10.82
N LYS A 233 9.41 0.68 11.86
CA LYS A 233 9.65 2.12 11.77
C LYS A 233 10.87 2.43 10.89
N LYS A 234 11.96 1.69 11.09
CA LYS A 234 13.18 1.82 10.27
C LYS A 234 12.91 1.50 8.80
N MET A 235 12.13 0.45 8.51
CA MET A 235 11.72 0.12 7.14
C MET A 235 10.89 1.23 6.52
N GLY A 236 9.89 1.75 7.23
CA GLY A 236 9.04 2.82 6.74
C GLY A 236 9.82 4.10 6.43
N MET A 237 10.76 4.48 7.30
CA MET A 237 11.58 5.68 7.11
C MET A 237 12.48 5.60 5.88
N LYS A 238 13.01 4.44 5.51
CA LYS A 238 13.71 4.27 4.22
C LYS A 238 12.85 4.66 3.03
N GLY A 239 11.55 4.32 3.07
CA GLY A 239 10.60 4.73 2.03
C GLY A 239 10.44 6.26 1.99
N ARG A 240 10.37 6.91 3.15
CA ARG A 240 10.28 8.37 3.25
C ARG A 240 11.53 9.06 2.71
N GLU A 241 12.70 8.61 3.10
CA GLU A 241 14.00 9.14 2.63
C GLU A 241 14.11 9.04 1.10
N TYR A 242 13.80 7.88 0.53
CA TYR A 242 13.79 7.70 -0.92
C TYR A 242 12.79 8.63 -1.63
N LEU A 243 11.60 8.80 -1.05
CA LEU A 243 10.58 9.69 -1.61
C LEU A 243 11.06 11.15 -1.63
N GLU A 244 11.67 11.63 -0.56
CA GLU A 244 12.20 12.99 -0.45
C GLU A 244 13.30 13.27 -1.49
N GLU A 245 14.12 12.28 -1.81
CA GLU A 245 15.19 12.43 -2.79
C GLU A 245 14.74 12.28 -4.25
N HIS A 246 13.72 11.45 -4.52
CA HIS A 246 13.45 10.99 -5.88
C HIS A 246 12.01 11.19 -6.37
N LEU A 247 11.02 11.31 -5.48
CA LEU A 247 9.60 11.20 -5.79
C LEU A 247 8.77 12.39 -5.27
N THR A 248 9.40 13.53 -5.03
CA THR A 248 8.69 14.75 -4.67
C THR A 248 7.96 15.35 -5.88
N GLU A 249 6.98 16.21 -5.62
CA GLU A 249 6.32 16.96 -6.69
C GLU A 249 7.32 17.73 -7.54
N GLU A 250 8.26 18.44 -6.90
CA GLU A 250 9.28 19.24 -7.58
C GLU A 250 10.15 18.39 -8.51
N VAL A 251 10.68 17.26 -8.03
CA VAL A 251 11.52 16.35 -8.81
C VAL A 251 10.74 15.76 -10.00
N SER A 252 9.51 15.30 -9.77
CA SER A 252 8.72 14.66 -10.81
C SER A 252 8.23 15.66 -11.86
N VAL A 253 7.68 16.79 -11.43
CA VAL A 253 7.24 17.87 -12.33
C VAL A 253 8.42 18.45 -13.12
N GLY A 254 9.59 18.61 -12.49
CA GLY A 254 10.82 19.01 -13.18
C GLY A 254 11.15 18.08 -14.35
N LYS A 255 11.09 16.76 -14.15
CA LYS A 255 11.30 15.78 -15.23
C LYS A 255 10.26 15.90 -16.35
N TYR A 256 8.97 16.19 -16.03
CA TYR A 256 7.95 16.46 -17.06
C TYR A 256 8.25 17.70 -17.86
N VAL A 257 8.65 18.79 -17.21
CA VAL A 257 9.00 20.06 -17.87
C VAL A 257 10.18 19.85 -18.84
N GLU A 258 11.24 19.18 -18.38
CA GLU A 258 12.41 18.88 -19.23
C GLU A 258 12.04 17.97 -20.42
N ALA A 259 11.18 16.98 -20.17
CA ALA A 259 10.71 16.08 -21.23
C ALA A 259 9.93 16.82 -22.34
N VAL A 260 9.10 17.81 -21.95
CA VAL A 260 8.30 18.62 -22.90
C VAL A 260 9.18 19.61 -23.63
N LYS A 261 10.09 20.32 -22.93
CA LYS A 261 11.06 21.23 -23.57
C LYS A 261 11.93 20.53 -24.63
N GLY A 262 12.26 19.27 -24.42
CA GLY A 262 13.03 18.47 -25.38
C GLY A 262 12.26 18.02 -26.63
N LEU A 263 11.03 18.48 -26.84
CA LEU A 263 10.21 18.21 -28.02
C LEU A 263 10.19 19.41 -29.02
N GLY A 264 10.59 20.58 -28.62
CA GLY A 264 10.76 21.77 -29.47
C GLY A 264 12.19 21.89 -29.94
#